data_5015dc2ff8cb0133eac4fd35b10e4b05
#
_entry.id   5015dc2ff8cb0133eac4fd35b10e4b05
#
_cell.length_a   1.000
_cell.length_b   1.000
_cell.length_c   1.000
_cell.angle_alpha   90.00
_cell.angle_beta   90.00
_cell.angle_gamma   90.00
#
_symmetry.space_group_name_H-M   'P 1'
#
loop_
_entity.id
_entity.type
_entity.pdbx_description
1 polymer ?
#
loop_
_entity_poly.entity_id
_entity_poly.type
_entity_poly.pdbx_seq_one_letter_code
_entity_poly.pdbx_strand_id
1 'polypeptide(L)'
;MIKAKYQGKPVEETVAFWKRLSGLQRQLGAANSKLSAAMKRTEQLGKALVRSTAMPGDLDQQLLAVKKQLEELNFEFNGHVSKQEIGEKGKHMTVGDRLGVALLGTALSTYGPTPTHVEAIEIAESDYNKHHGQLKKLIEQTIPQLEQKIYDAGAPWIPGADLPNN
;
A
#
# COMPACT_ATOMS: atom_id res chain seq x y z
N MET A 1 25.44 -16.88 -41.10
CA MET A 1 24.23 -16.36 -40.39
C MET A 1 24.10 -17.16 -39.11
N ILE A 2 24.42 -16.58 -37.98
CA ILE A 2 24.32 -17.25 -36.65
C ILE A 2 22.85 -17.18 -36.25
N LYS A 3 22.15 -18.32 -36.27
CA LYS A 3 20.79 -18.40 -35.71
C LYS A 3 20.86 -18.09 -34.19
N ALA A 4 20.10 -17.12 -33.74
CA ALA A 4 19.98 -16.85 -32.32
C ALA A 4 19.57 -18.12 -31.57
N LYS A 5 20.35 -18.49 -30.56
CA LYS A 5 20.20 -19.75 -29.80
C LYS A 5 18.97 -19.74 -28.90
N TYR A 6 18.40 -18.56 -28.66
CA TYR A 6 17.23 -18.36 -27.81
C TYR A 6 16.12 -17.66 -28.60
N GLN A 7 14.96 -18.28 -28.63
CA GLN A 7 13.75 -17.68 -29.20
C GLN A 7 13.02 -16.93 -28.12
N GLY A 8 12.71 -15.65 -28.36
CA GLY A 8 11.94 -14.83 -27.44
C GLY A 8 10.50 -15.36 -27.28
N LYS A 9 9.82 -14.86 -26.24
CA LYS A 9 8.40 -15.15 -26.02
C LYS A 9 7.55 -14.56 -27.14
N PRO A 10 6.40 -15.19 -27.49
CA PRO A 10 5.43 -14.61 -28.40
C PRO A 10 5.03 -13.19 -28.00
N VAL A 11 4.79 -12.35 -28.99
CA VAL A 11 4.43 -10.92 -28.75
C VAL A 11 3.17 -10.83 -27.91
N GLU A 12 2.20 -11.70 -28.16
CA GLU A 12 0.91 -11.75 -27.45
C GLU A 12 1.10 -12.03 -25.94
N GLU A 13 1.98 -12.98 -25.59
CA GLU A 13 2.32 -13.28 -24.19
C GLU A 13 3.01 -12.08 -23.53
N THR A 14 3.91 -11.44 -24.23
CA THR A 14 4.62 -10.27 -23.76
C THR A 14 3.67 -9.10 -23.52
N VAL A 15 2.73 -8.84 -24.43
CA VAL A 15 1.72 -7.81 -24.29
C VAL A 15 0.77 -8.10 -23.12
N ALA A 16 0.34 -9.36 -22.98
CA ALA A 16 -0.51 -9.78 -21.86
C ALA A 16 0.17 -9.57 -20.51
N PHE A 17 1.46 -9.92 -20.42
CA PHE A 17 2.29 -9.69 -19.23
C PHE A 17 2.38 -8.19 -18.88
N TRP A 18 2.65 -7.33 -19.87
CA TRP A 18 2.74 -5.89 -19.66
C TRP A 18 1.41 -5.26 -19.23
N LYS A 19 0.28 -5.74 -19.74
CA LYS A 19 -1.05 -5.32 -19.30
C LYS A 19 -1.30 -5.69 -17.84
N ARG A 20 -0.92 -6.91 -17.44
CA ARG A 20 -1.03 -7.40 -16.06
C ARG A 20 -0.18 -6.55 -15.12
N LEU A 21 1.09 -6.36 -15.45
CA LEU A 21 2.04 -5.53 -14.71
C LEU A 21 1.53 -4.08 -14.53
N SER A 22 1.09 -3.44 -15.62
CA SER A 22 0.54 -2.09 -15.59
C SER A 22 -0.74 -2.00 -14.76
N GLY A 23 -1.57 -3.04 -14.78
CA GLY A 23 -2.76 -3.16 -13.94
C GLY A 23 -2.40 -3.10 -12.46
N LEU A 24 -1.47 -3.96 -12.02
CA LEU A 24 -1.03 -4.02 -10.63
C LEU A 24 -0.31 -2.73 -10.19
N GLN A 25 0.49 -2.10 -11.07
CA GLN A 25 1.11 -0.81 -10.79
C GLN A 25 0.08 0.28 -10.48
N ARG A 26 -0.99 0.36 -11.29
CA ARG A 26 -2.07 1.33 -11.05
C ARG A 26 -2.81 1.05 -9.74
N GLN A 27 -3.08 -0.22 -9.45
CA GLN A 27 -3.73 -0.63 -8.20
C GLN A 27 -2.87 -0.28 -6.98
N LEU A 28 -1.58 -0.59 -7.01
CA LEU A 28 -0.64 -0.25 -5.94
C LEU A 28 -0.51 1.27 -5.77
N GLY A 29 -0.45 2.03 -6.86
CA GLY A 29 -0.42 3.49 -6.81
C GLY A 29 -1.68 4.08 -6.15
N ALA A 30 -2.86 3.55 -6.48
CA ALA A 30 -4.12 3.95 -5.85
C ALA A 30 -4.15 3.57 -4.36
N ALA A 31 -3.70 2.36 -4.00
CA ALA A 31 -3.62 1.92 -2.61
C ALA A 31 -2.66 2.80 -1.79
N ASN A 32 -1.50 3.13 -2.32
CA ASN A 32 -0.53 4.01 -1.68
C ASN A 32 -1.08 5.43 -1.44
N SER A 33 -1.82 5.97 -2.41
CA SER A 33 -2.49 7.27 -2.25
C SER A 33 -3.51 7.23 -1.11
N LYS A 34 -4.35 6.18 -1.04
CA LYS A 34 -5.33 5.99 0.03
C LYS A 34 -4.68 5.74 1.38
N LEU A 35 -3.61 4.95 1.43
CA LEU A 35 -2.84 4.68 2.63
C LEU A 35 -2.23 5.97 3.20
N SER A 36 -1.58 6.77 2.37
CA SER A 36 -1.02 8.06 2.77
C SER A 36 -2.08 9.02 3.31
N ALA A 37 -3.25 9.10 2.67
CA ALA A 37 -4.37 9.89 3.16
C ALA A 37 -4.89 9.39 4.52
N ALA A 38 -5.00 8.07 4.71
CA ALA A 38 -5.42 7.46 5.97
C ALA A 38 -4.41 7.73 7.10
N MET A 39 -3.11 7.61 6.83
CA MET A 39 -2.05 7.94 7.79
C MET A 39 -2.13 9.41 8.22
N LYS A 40 -2.29 10.33 7.26
CA LYS A 40 -2.47 11.76 7.54
C LYS A 40 -3.74 12.02 8.37
N ARG A 41 -4.85 11.35 8.03
CA ARG A 41 -6.12 11.48 8.78
C ARG A 41 -5.97 11.02 10.23
N THR A 42 -5.33 9.87 10.47
CA THR A 42 -5.10 9.37 11.83
C THR A 42 -4.13 10.24 12.64
N GLU A 43 -3.17 10.89 11.99
CA GLU A 43 -2.34 11.92 12.64
C GLU A 43 -3.17 13.12 13.11
N GLN A 44 -4.07 13.60 12.23
CA GLN A 44 -4.96 14.71 12.57
C GLN A 44 -5.95 14.36 13.71
N LEU A 45 -6.49 13.13 13.68
CA LEU A 45 -7.32 12.60 14.77
C LEU A 45 -6.57 12.60 16.11
N GLY A 46 -5.28 12.24 16.12
CA GLY A 46 -4.47 12.30 17.31
C GLY A 46 -4.32 13.73 17.87
N LYS A 47 -4.14 14.71 16.99
CA LYS A 47 -4.07 16.12 17.38
C LYS A 47 -5.42 16.64 17.91
N ALA A 48 -6.53 16.16 17.35
CA ALA A 48 -7.87 16.50 17.81
C ALA A 48 -8.18 15.85 19.17
N LEU A 49 -7.79 14.59 19.35
CA LEU A 49 -8.02 13.87 20.60
C LEU A 49 -7.35 14.53 21.82
N VAL A 50 -6.12 15.05 21.64
CA VAL A 50 -5.43 15.84 22.69
C VAL A 50 -6.20 17.10 23.12
N ARG A 51 -7.09 17.59 22.24
CA ARG A 51 -7.92 18.80 22.50
C ARG A 51 -9.36 18.45 22.87
N SER A 52 -9.67 17.17 23.09
CA SER A 52 -11.02 16.75 23.49
C SER A 52 -11.38 17.28 24.90
N THR A 53 -12.64 17.53 25.10
CA THR A 53 -13.16 18.05 26.39
C THR A 53 -13.47 16.94 27.39
N ALA A 54 -13.71 15.72 26.90
CA ALA A 54 -13.93 14.56 27.75
C ALA A 54 -12.63 13.75 27.91
N MET A 55 -12.57 12.94 28.96
CA MET A 55 -11.47 11.98 29.14
C MET A 55 -11.45 11.00 27.96
N PRO A 56 -10.32 10.85 27.25
CA PRO A 56 -10.27 10.04 26.02
C PRO A 56 -10.42 8.53 26.26
N GLY A 57 -10.35 8.07 27.50
CA GLY A 57 -10.47 6.64 27.82
C GLY A 57 -9.38 5.83 27.14
N ASP A 58 -9.80 4.82 26.33
CA ASP A 58 -8.92 3.93 25.55
C ASP A 58 -8.75 4.39 24.08
N LEU A 59 -9.28 5.57 23.71
CA LEU A 59 -9.21 6.07 22.32
C LEU A 59 -7.78 6.30 21.83
N ASP A 60 -6.87 6.69 22.74
CA ASP A 60 -5.45 6.81 22.41
C ASP A 60 -4.85 5.46 21.99
N GLN A 61 -5.20 4.38 22.71
CA GLN A 61 -4.72 3.05 22.41
C GLN A 61 -5.33 2.53 21.09
N GLN A 62 -6.63 2.78 20.86
CA GLN A 62 -7.30 2.42 19.60
C GLN A 62 -6.66 3.16 18.42
N LEU A 63 -6.39 4.46 18.56
CA LEU A 63 -5.74 5.25 17.52
C LEU A 63 -4.31 4.78 17.24
N LEU A 64 -3.54 4.47 18.29
CA LEU A 64 -2.19 3.92 18.15
C LEU A 64 -2.21 2.58 17.42
N ALA A 65 -3.17 1.71 17.73
CA ALA A 65 -3.33 0.43 17.04
C ALA A 65 -3.63 0.60 15.55
N VAL A 66 -4.48 1.57 15.18
CA VAL A 66 -4.77 1.90 13.78
C VAL A 66 -3.52 2.44 13.07
N LYS A 67 -2.78 3.36 13.69
CA LYS A 67 -1.53 3.89 13.14
C LYS A 67 -0.53 2.78 12.86
N LYS A 68 -0.34 1.87 13.83
CA LYS A 68 0.56 0.72 13.68
C LYS A 68 0.16 -0.18 12.51
N GLN A 69 -1.14 -0.47 12.34
CA GLN A 69 -1.63 -1.26 11.21
C GLN A 69 -1.38 -0.57 9.86
N LEU A 70 -1.55 0.77 9.79
CA LEU A 70 -1.24 1.53 8.57
C LEU A 70 0.27 1.54 8.27
N GLU A 71 1.12 1.64 9.27
CA GLU A 71 2.59 1.54 9.13
C GLU A 71 3.03 0.15 8.65
N GLU A 72 2.41 -0.91 9.19
CA GLU A 72 2.64 -2.28 8.74
C GLU A 72 2.24 -2.46 7.27
N LEU A 73 1.08 -1.93 6.85
CA LEU A 73 0.66 -1.95 5.44
C LEU A 73 1.61 -1.16 4.54
N ASN A 74 2.09 0.01 5.01
CA ASN A 74 3.07 0.78 4.27
C ASN A 74 4.38 0.00 4.08
N PHE A 75 4.81 -0.72 5.11
CA PHE A 75 5.98 -1.58 5.03
C PHE A 75 5.79 -2.71 4.03
N GLU A 76 4.64 -3.38 4.02
CA GLU A 76 4.34 -4.47 3.09
C GLU A 76 4.27 -4.01 1.62
N PHE A 77 3.75 -2.81 1.37
CA PHE A 77 3.68 -2.25 0.03
C PHE A 77 5.00 -1.67 -0.46
N ASN A 78 5.72 -0.92 0.41
CA ASN A 78 6.81 -0.04 0.00
C ASN A 78 8.15 -0.31 0.71
N GLY A 79 8.16 -1.05 1.83
CA GLY A 79 9.35 -1.25 2.66
C GLY A 79 9.66 -0.06 3.59
N HIS A 80 10.80 -0.12 4.25
CA HIS A 80 11.29 0.97 5.09
C HIS A 80 12.04 2.00 4.26
N VAL A 81 11.58 3.23 4.23
CA VAL A 81 12.21 4.35 3.53
C VAL A 81 13.67 4.55 3.99
N SER A 82 13.90 4.54 5.31
CA SER A 82 15.24 4.72 5.89
C SER A 82 16.23 3.61 5.51
N LYS A 83 15.78 2.37 5.34
CA LYS A 83 16.64 1.26 4.90
C LYS A 83 16.93 1.30 3.41
N GLN A 84 15.98 1.80 2.61
CA GLN A 84 16.18 2.01 1.17
C GLN A 84 17.23 3.10 0.90
N GLU A 85 17.21 4.17 1.69
CA GLU A 85 18.17 5.28 1.56
C GLU A 85 19.62 4.87 1.83
N ILE A 86 19.86 3.90 2.72
CA ILE A 86 21.20 3.36 3.02
C ILE A 86 21.57 2.12 2.21
N GLY A 87 20.73 1.73 1.24
CA GLY A 87 20.97 0.57 0.36
C GLY A 87 20.80 -0.80 1.02
N GLU A 88 20.35 -0.86 2.27
CA GLU A 88 20.00 -2.11 2.94
C GLU A 88 18.61 -2.59 2.49
N LYS A 89 18.58 -3.40 1.45
CA LYS A 89 17.37 -4.19 1.13
C LYS A 89 17.25 -5.27 2.20
N GLY A 90 16.22 -5.18 3.03
CA GLY A 90 15.89 -6.24 3.98
C GLY A 90 15.64 -7.58 3.24
N LYS A 91 15.63 -8.69 4.00
CA LYS A 91 15.31 -10.02 3.45
C LYS A 91 13.86 -10.13 2.94
N HIS A 92 13.00 -9.18 3.30
CA HIS A 92 11.60 -9.14 2.92
C HIS A 92 11.44 -8.33 1.63
N MET A 93 10.96 -8.99 0.57
CA MET A 93 10.61 -8.34 -0.69
C MET A 93 9.17 -7.86 -0.64
N THR A 94 8.98 -6.55 -0.77
CA THR A 94 7.67 -5.91 -0.78
C THR A 94 6.93 -6.11 -2.11
N VAL A 95 5.65 -5.74 -2.15
CA VAL A 95 4.88 -5.70 -3.41
C VAL A 95 5.58 -4.80 -4.44
N GLY A 96 6.07 -3.63 -4.01
CA GLY A 96 6.81 -2.70 -4.86
C GLY A 96 8.12 -3.26 -5.40
N ASP A 97 8.90 -3.97 -4.57
CA ASP A 97 10.15 -4.60 -4.99
C ASP A 97 9.92 -5.66 -6.07
N ARG A 98 8.90 -6.51 -5.90
CA ARG A 98 8.54 -7.56 -6.87
C ARG A 98 8.07 -6.98 -8.19
N LEU A 99 7.28 -5.90 -8.15
CA LEU A 99 6.91 -5.14 -9.35
C LEU A 99 8.14 -4.55 -10.03
N GLY A 100 9.09 -4.02 -9.26
CA GLY A 100 10.37 -3.50 -9.76
C GLY A 100 11.18 -4.56 -10.49
N VAL A 101 11.29 -5.76 -9.94
CA VAL A 101 11.97 -6.91 -10.59
C VAL A 101 11.34 -7.23 -11.92
N ALA A 102 10.01 -7.35 -11.98
CA ALA A 102 9.29 -7.67 -13.19
C ALA A 102 9.40 -6.55 -14.25
N LEU A 103 9.29 -5.29 -13.82
CA LEU A 103 9.37 -4.12 -14.69
C LEU A 103 10.76 -3.97 -15.31
N LEU A 104 11.80 -3.88 -14.48
CA LEU A 104 13.16 -3.65 -14.95
C LEU A 104 13.68 -4.83 -15.78
N GLY A 105 13.42 -6.06 -15.34
CA GLY A 105 13.87 -7.25 -16.03
C GLY A 105 13.25 -7.42 -17.42
N THR A 106 12.01 -6.97 -17.62
CA THR A 106 11.35 -7.05 -18.93
C THR A 106 11.57 -5.83 -19.82
N ALA A 107 11.70 -4.62 -19.23
CA ALA A 107 11.97 -3.39 -19.97
C ALA A 107 13.34 -3.41 -20.67
N LEU A 108 14.32 -4.09 -20.06
CA LEU A 108 15.68 -4.20 -20.57
C LEU A 108 15.91 -5.46 -21.43
N SER A 109 14.88 -6.28 -21.65
CA SER A 109 14.97 -7.54 -22.38
C SER A 109 14.13 -7.54 -23.64
N THR A 110 14.73 -7.96 -24.75
CA THR A 110 14.01 -8.20 -26.02
C THR A 110 13.37 -9.58 -26.10
N TYR A 111 13.62 -10.45 -25.12
CA TYR A 111 13.15 -11.84 -25.11
C TYR A 111 11.78 -12.06 -24.47
N GLY A 112 11.18 -10.97 -23.90
CA GLY A 112 9.93 -11.05 -23.15
C GLY A 112 10.13 -11.51 -21.70
N PRO A 113 9.02 -11.79 -20.97
CA PRO A 113 9.08 -12.16 -19.56
C PRO A 113 9.66 -13.54 -19.35
N THR A 114 10.58 -13.65 -18.38
CA THR A 114 11.10 -14.95 -17.91
C THR A 114 10.15 -15.55 -16.87
N PRO A 115 10.27 -16.86 -16.54
CA PRO A 115 9.52 -17.47 -15.44
C PRO A 115 9.65 -16.69 -14.12
N THR A 116 10.84 -16.19 -13.79
CA THR A 116 11.08 -15.38 -12.58
C THR A 116 10.27 -14.09 -12.58
N HIS A 117 10.10 -13.43 -13.73
CA HIS A 117 9.27 -12.22 -13.83
C HIS A 117 7.79 -12.53 -13.63
N VAL A 118 7.32 -13.66 -14.18
CA VAL A 118 5.94 -14.12 -14.01
C VAL A 118 5.66 -14.45 -12.54
N GLU A 119 6.53 -15.24 -11.91
CA GLU A 119 6.44 -15.59 -10.49
C GLU A 119 6.46 -14.33 -9.58
N ALA A 120 7.33 -13.37 -9.88
CA ALA A 120 7.39 -12.11 -9.14
C ALA A 120 6.05 -11.36 -9.16
N ILE A 121 5.38 -11.29 -10.31
CA ILE A 121 4.05 -10.67 -10.41
C ILE A 121 2.99 -11.50 -9.67
N GLU A 122 3.00 -12.83 -9.78
CA GLU A 122 2.03 -13.69 -9.12
C GLU A 122 2.08 -13.54 -7.60
N ILE A 123 3.27 -13.51 -7.02
CA ILE A 123 3.46 -13.28 -5.60
C ILE A 123 3.04 -11.84 -5.24
N ALA A 124 3.43 -10.84 -6.05
CA ALA A 124 3.05 -9.46 -5.81
C ALA A 124 1.53 -9.24 -5.82
N GLU A 125 0.80 -9.89 -6.73
CA GLU A 125 -0.68 -9.84 -6.78
C GLU A 125 -1.31 -10.50 -5.56
N SER A 126 -0.78 -11.66 -5.13
CA SER A 126 -1.25 -12.36 -3.94
C SER A 126 -1.08 -11.50 -2.68
N ASP A 127 0.13 -10.95 -2.49
CA ASP A 127 0.44 -10.09 -1.35
C ASP A 127 -0.37 -8.79 -1.40
N TYR A 128 -0.49 -8.16 -2.58
CA TYR A 128 -1.34 -6.99 -2.78
C TYR A 128 -2.79 -7.25 -2.38
N ASN A 129 -3.40 -8.32 -2.86
CA ASN A 129 -4.80 -8.63 -2.57
C ASN A 129 -5.05 -8.84 -1.08
N LYS A 130 -4.13 -9.53 -0.38
CA LYS A 130 -4.17 -9.72 1.06
C LYS A 130 -4.17 -8.38 1.81
N HIS A 131 -3.22 -7.51 1.50
CA HIS A 131 -3.04 -6.24 2.20
C HIS A 131 -4.05 -5.18 1.76
N HIS A 132 -4.51 -5.20 0.51
CA HIS A 132 -5.57 -4.33 0.02
C HIS A 132 -6.89 -4.52 0.78
N GLY A 133 -7.26 -5.78 1.09
CA GLY A 133 -8.44 -6.08 1.89
C GLY A 133 -8.35 -5.48 3.30
N GLN A 134 -7.19 -5.55 3.94
CA GLN A 134 -6.93 -4.94 5.24
C GLN A 134 -7.01 -3.41 5.19
N LEU A 135 -6.37 -2.80 4.18
CA LEU A 135 -6.42 -1.34 3.98
C LEU A 135 -7.85 -0.85 3.77
N LYS A 136 -8.62 -1.55 2.94
CA LYS A 136 -10.03 -1.23 2.69
C LYS A 136 -10.86 -1.24 3.98
N LYS A 137 -10.71 -2.28 4.82
CA LYS A 137 -11.39 -2.37 6.11
C LYS A 137 -11.02 -1.22 7.06
N LEU A 138 -9.74 -0.85 7.11
CA LEU A 138 -9.30 0.28 7.93
C LEU A 138 -9.95 1.59 7.48
N ILE A 139 -9.94 1.87 6.18
CA ILE A 139 -10.43 3.14 5.62
C ILE A 139 -11.96 3.23 5.68
N GLU A 140 -12.66 2.14 5.35
CA GLU A 140 -14.13 2.18 5.19
C GLU A 140 -14.87 1.92 6.51
N GLN A 141 -14.22 1.30 7.50
CA GLN A 141 -14.88 0.88 8.74
C GLN A 141 -14.17 1.40 9.99
N THR A 142 -12.91 1.02 10.19
CA THR A 142 -12.23 1.24 11.48
C THR A 142 -11.97 2.72 11.75
N ILE A 143 -11.41 3.44 10.78
CA ILE A 143 -11.08 4.87 10.93
C ILE A 143 -12.35 5.70 11.11
N PRO A 144 -13.42 5.57 10.29
CA PRO A 144 -14.66 6.31 10.50
C PRO A 144 -15.32 6.05 11.86
N GLN A 145 -15.34 4.79 12.32
CA GLN A 145 -15.88 4.45 13.63
C GLN A 145 -15.08 5.07 14.79
N LEU A 146 -13.75 5.05 14.68
CA LEU A 146 -12.88 5.68 15.66
C LEU A 146 -13.02 7.20 15.67
N GLU A 147 -13.12 7.80 14.51
CA GLU A 147 -13.35 9.22 14.33
C GLU A 147 -14.65 9.68 14.99
N GLN A 148 -15.74 8.95 14.79
CA GLN A 148 -17.02 9.24 15.47
C GLN A 148 -16.87 9.20 16.99
N LYS A 149 -16.21 8.18 17.55
CA LYS A 149 -15.96 8.09 18.99
C LYS A 149 -15.13 9.28 19.52
N ILE A 150 -14.15 9.73 18.74
CA ILE A 150 -13.30 10.88 19.08
C ILE A 150 -14.13 12.17 19.11
N TYR A 151 -15.05 12.34 18.15
CA TYR A 151 -15.97 13.49 18.16
C TYR A 151 -16.98 13.42 19.30
N ASP A 152 -17.51 12.25 19.61
CA ASP A 152 -18.41 12.04 20.75
C ASP A 152 -17.71 12.37 22.08
N ALA A 153 -16.38 12.22 22.15
CA ALA A 153 -15.57 12.67 23.27
C ALA A 153 -15.27 14.19 23.27
N GLY A 154 -15.92 14.95 22.40
CA GLY A 154 -15.81 16.41 22.33
C GLY A 154 -14.52 16.92 21.68
N ALA A 155 -13.90 16.11 20.81
CA ALA A 155 -12.76 16.57 20.03
C ALA A 155 -13.21 17.56 18.93
N PRO A 156 -12.38 18.56 18.60
CA PRO A 156 -12.69 19.48 17.53
C PRO A 156 -12.69 18.77 16.16
N TRP A 157 -13.54 19.27 15.26
CA TRP A 157 -13.60 18.80 13.89
C TRP A 157 -12.23 18.95 13.19
N ILE A 158 -11.88 17.96 12.33
CA ILE A 158 -10.65 17.98 11.55
C ILE A 158 -10.94 18.21 10.06
N PRO A 159 -10.04 18.89 9.31
CA PRO A 159 -10.21 19.09 7.87
C PRO A 159 -10.33 17.77 7.11
N GLY A 160 -11.35 17.67 6.24
CA GLY A 160 -11.59 16.49 5.42
C GLY A 160 -12.41 15.39 6.11
N ALA A 161 -12.89 15.62 7.31
CA ALA A 161 -13.90 14.78 7.94
C ALA A 161 -15.29 15.06 7.36
N ASP A 162 -16.17 14.06 7.40
CA ASP A 162 -17.58 14.25 7.08
C ASP A 162 -18.23 15.23 8.07
N LEU A 163 -19.25 15.95 7.60
CA LEU A 163 -19.99 16.85 8.49
C LEU A 163 -20.65 16.04 9.60
N PRO A 164 -20.60 16.52 10.86
CA PRO A 164 -21.25 15.83 11.97
C PRO A 164 -22.74 15.70 11.69
N ASN A 165 -23.28 14.51 11.89
CA ASN A 165 -24.71 14.29 11.88
C ASN A 165 -25.29 14.96 13.12
N ASN A 166 -26.15 15.98 12.94
CA ASN A 166 -26.92 16.60 14.01
C ASN A 166 -27.94 15.65 14.59
#